data_e1779b32b083d0eb8f4ab8723be956ba
#
_entry.id   e1779b32b083d0eb8f4ab8723be956ba
#
_cell.length_a   1.000
_cell.length_b   1.000
_cell.length_c   1.000
_cell.angle_alpha   90.00
_cell.angle_beta   90.00
_cell.angle_gamma   90.00
#
_symmetry.space_group_name_H-M   'P 1'
#
loop_
_entity.id
_entity.type
_entity.pdbx_description
1 polymer ?
#
loop_
_entity_poly.entity_id
_entity_poly.type
_entity_poly.pdbx_seq_one_letter_code
_entity_poly.pdbx_strand_id
1 'polypeptide(L)'
;RPNSYDPKSDFFNTGTNFINSLTLSTGTKQNQTFASVSSTNSKGIVPNNSYDRLNFTIRNTATFLDDKLQLDLGASYVKQEDKNMVSQGQYWNPVISAYLFPRGEDFEDIKTFERYDQSRNIPIQYWPIADATYGSQNPYWTAYRNIATNEKSRYMFNVGLSYKITDWMNLAGRYRMDDTHVQFERKVYATSDQKFAEGKKGLYDYSNYKDRQEYADFMLNINKQFNDFNISANLGYSYSNYWSLARGYKGTLLGVTNLFAASNIDPSNGRISEDGGDSRVRNHAIFANVELGWRSMLYLTLTGRNDWNSRLVNTSEESFFYPSVGLSGIISEMVKLPEFISYLKVRGSYTEVGSPVSQSGLTPGTVTTPIIGGALAPTGIYPFTDFKAERTRSYELGLSVRLWNKLSAEVTYYKSNTYNQTFIGDLPEFSGYKQIYLQAGNVQNHGWEASLGYRDSFGDFSFSSNLTFSRNVNEIKEMVENYRTDMSPEPINVPEV
;
A
#
# COMPACT_ATOMS: atom_id res chain seq x y z
N ARG A 1 47.31 -2.05 26.14
CA ARG A 1 46.93 -1.96 24.71
C ARG A 1 45.63 -1.22 24.66
N PRO A 2 45.46 -0.23 23.79
CA PRO A 2 44.14 0.33 23.61
C PRO A 2 43.25 -0.77 23.05
N ASN A 3 42.12 -1.05 23.70
CA ASN A 3 41.08 -1.91 23.16
C ASN A 3 40.60 -1.23 21.88
N SER A 4 40.37 -2.01 20.85
CA SER A 4 39.85 -1.54 19.59
C SER A 4 38.79 -2.53 19.14
N TYR A 5 37.58 -2.08 18.90
CA TYR A 5 36.55 -2.92 18.37
C TYR A 5 36.04 -2.40 17.02
N ASP A 6 35.54 -3.30 16.21
CA ASP A 6 34.85 -2.97 14.95
C ASP A 6 33.39 -3.44 15.03
N PRO A 7 32.41 -2.52 15.04
CA PRO A 7 31.00 -2.91 15.12
C PRO A 7 30.58 -3.92 14.05
N LYS A 8 31.25 -3.88 12.89
CA LYS A 8 30.95 -4.79 11.80
C LYS A 8 31.30 -6.25 12.13
N SER A 9 32.44 -6.49 12.77
CA SER A 9 32.90 -7.85 13.13
C SER A 9 32.43 -8.31 14.51
N ASP A 10 32.25 -7.37 15.46
CA ASP A 10 32.08 -7.72 16.86
C ASP A 10 30.63 -7.75 17.32
N PHE A 11 29.74 -7.01 16.62
CA PHE A 11 28.31 -6.97 16.94
C PHE A 11 27.46 -7.84 16.02
N PHE A 12 27.71 -7.83 14.71
CA PHE A 12 26.87 -8.54 13.77
C PHE A 12 27.16 -10.03 13.71
N ASN A 13 26.11 -10.83 13.60
CA ASN A 13 26.18 -12.26 13.33
C ASN A 13 26.22 -12.54 11.82
N THR A 14 26.57 -13.78 11.46
CA THR A 14 26.32 -14.26 10.11
C THR A 14 24.84 -14.50 9.91
N GLY A 15 24.23 -13.76 9.00
CA GLY A 15 22.85 -13.97 8.59
C GLY A 15 22.71 -15.24 7.74
N THR A 16 21.59 -15.94 7.90
CA THR A 16 21.25 -17.12 7.10
C THR A 16 19.85 -16.99 6.52
N ASN A 17 19.65 -17.46 5.30
CA ASN A 17 18.34 -17.52 4.68
C ASN A 17 18.18 -18.85 3.93
N PHE A 18 17.23 -19.67 4.40
CA PHE A 18 16.90 -20.95 3.80
C PHE A 18 15.50 -20.86 3.19
N ILE A 19 15.42 -21.04 1.88
CA ILE A 19 14.15 -21.06 1.13
C ILE A 19 14.01 -22.44 0.51
N ASN A 20 12.94 -23.13 0.87
CA ASN A 20 12.58 -24.41 0.31
C ASN A 20 11.22 -24.31 -0.34
N SER A 21 11.06 -24.87 -1.53
CA SER A 21 9.77 -24.89 -2.22
C SER A 21 9.55 -26.23 -2.89
N LEU A 22 8.33 -26.72 -2.82
CA LEU A 22 7.84 -27.88 -3.54
C LEU A 22 6.62 -27.47 -4.33
N THR A 23 6.61 -27.83 -5.62
CA THR A 23 5.53 -27.51 -6.53
C THR A 23 5.07 -28.76 -7.24
N LEU A 24 3.77 -28.96 -7.32
CA LEU A 24 3.11 -30.03 -8.07
C LEU A 24 2.16 -29.41 -9.08
N SER A 25 2.30 -29.84 -10.34
CA SER A 25 1.35 -29.51 -11.40
C SER A 25 0.89 -30.80 -12.05
N THR A 26 -0.40 -30.99 -12.12
CA THR A 26 -1.00 -32.20 -12.72
C THR A 26 -2.32 -31.87 -13.40
N GLY A 27 -2.73 -32.67 -14.38
CA GLY A 27 -4.04 -32.48 -14.95
C GLY A 27 -4.19 -33.04 -16.38
N THR A 28 -5.37 -32.80 -16.90
CA THR A 28 -5.79 -33.07 -18.27
C THR A 28 -6.06 -31.74 -19.00
N LYS A 29 -6.54 -31.80 -20.23
CA LYS A 29 -7.01 -30.61 -20.97
C LYS A 29 -8.19 -29.92 -20.25
N GLN A 30 -9.04 -30.72 -19.58
CA GLN A 30 -10.27 -30.24 -18.94
C GLN A 30 -10.10 -29.88 -17.46
N ASN A 31 -9.05 -30.40 -16.81
CA ASN A 31 -8.85 -30.16 -15.40
C ASN A 31 -7.36 -30.07 -15.09
N GLN A 32 -6.92 -28.91 -14.58
CA GLN A 32 -5.54 -28.65 -14.22
C GLN A 32 -5.46 -28.22 -12.77
N THR A 33 -4.59 -28.89 -12.02
CA THR A 33 -4.36 -28.59 -10.60
C THR A 33 -2.90 -28.23 -10.40
N PHE A 34 -2.70 -27.13 -9.69
CA PHE A 34 -1.41 -26.66 -9.21
C PHE A 34 -1.45 -26.61 -7.69
N ALA A 35 -0.43 -27.16 -7.05
CA ALA A 35 -0.24 -27.02 -5.60
C ALA A 35 1.22 -26.67 -5.30
N SER A 36 1.45 -25.80 -4.35
CA SER A 36 2.78 -25.46 -3.89
C SER A 36 2.84 -25.24 -2.38
N VAL A 37 3.95 -25.62 -1.80
CA VAL A 37 4.33 -25.25 -0.42
C VAL A 37 5.71 -24.66 -0.47
N SER A 38 5.91 -23.53 0.25
CA SER A 38 7.22 -22.92 0.40
C SER A 38 7.44 -22.49 1.84
N SER A 39 8.68 -22.69 2.31
CA SER A 39 9.13 -22.30 3.64
C SER A 39 10.35 -21.40 3.49
N THR A 40 10.32 -20.26 4.19
CA THR A 40 11.45 -19.36 4.34
C THR A 40 11.80 -19.28 5.81
N ASN A 41 13.06 -19.58 6.15
CA ASN A 41 13.60 -19.48 7.51
C ASN A 41 14.84 -18.60 7.44
N SER A 42 14.79 -17.45 8.09
CA SER A 42 15.86 -16.47 8.04
C SER A 42 16.29 -16.05 9.45
N LYS A 43 17.61 -15.95 9.66
CA LYS A 43 18.20 -15.27 10.81
C LYS A 43 18.92 -14.04 10.29
N GLY A 44 18.62 -12.89 10.87
CA GLY A 44 19.25 -11.64 10.49
C GLY A 44 20.68 -11.53 11.02
N ILE A 45 21.38 -10.51 10.54
CA ILE A 45 22.74 -10.19 11.02
C ILE A 45 22.73 -9.55 12.41
N VAL A 46 21.62 -8.91 12.81
CA VAL A 46 21.49 -8.35 14.16
C VAL A 46 21.13 -9.47 15.15
N PRO A 47 21.73 -9.52 16.33
CA PRO A 47 21.41 -10.54 17.33
C PRO A 47 19.91 -10.63 17.63
N ASN A 48 19.40 -11.87 17.79
CA ASN A 48 18.00 -12.18 18.12
C ASN A 48 16.95 -11.69 17.08
N ASN A 49 17.37 -11.49 15.84
CA ASN A 49 16.47 -11.17 14.74
C ASN A 49 16.17 -12.43 13.91
N SER A 50 14.90 -12.69 13.61
CA SER A 50 14.48 -13.82 12.79
C SER A 50 13.23 -13.50 11.97
N TYR A 51 13.08 -14.22 10.87
CA TYR A 51 11.91 -14.20 10.01
C TYR A 51 11.60 -15.61 9.51
N ASP A 52 10.39 -16.07 9.80
CA ASP A 52 9.88 -17.36 9.38
C ASP A 52 8.59 -17.19 8.59
N ARG A 53 8.48 -17.90 7.46
CA ARG A 53 7.28 -17.85 6.64
C ARG A 53 7.00 -19.21 6.03
N LEU A 54 5.75 -19.65 6.17
CA LEU A 54 5.17 -20.80 5.48
C LEU A 54 4.10 -20.30 4.51
N ASN A 55 4.15 -20.74 3.28
CA ASN A 55 3.15 -20.41 2.26
C ASN A 55 2.64 -21.69 1.61
N PHE A 56 1.33 -21.84 1.56
CA PHE A 56 0.64 -22.90 0.87
C PHE A 56 -0.29 -22.31 -0.18
N THR A 57 -0.27 -22.85 -1.39
CA THR A 57 -1.15 -22.43 -2.48
C THR A 57 -1.68 -23.63 -3.24
N ILE A 58 -2.98 -23.62 -3.52
CA ILE A 58 -3.62 -24.57 -4.43
C ILE A 58 -4.46 -23.79 -5.44
N ARG A 59 -4.42 -24.22 -6.68
CA ARG A 59 -5.25 -23.69 -7.76
C ARG A 59 -5.78 -24.82 -8.59
N ASN A 60 -7.01 -24.68 -9.05
CA ASN A 60 -7.62 -25.62 -9.99
C ASN A 60 -8.37 -24.84 -11.06
N THR A 61 -8.17 -25.23 -12.31
CA THR A 61 -8.95 -24.77 -13.45
C THR A 61 -9.61 -25.97 -14.07
N ALA A 62 -10.94 -25.95 -14.16
CA ALA A 62 -11.74 -27.02 -14.75
C ALA A 62 -12.67 -26.47 -15.82
N THR A 63 -12.78 -27.19 -16.94
CA THR A 63 -13.71 -26.88 -18.03
C THR A 63 -14.77 -27.97 -18.15
N PHE A 64 -16.00 -27.54 -18.42
CA PHE A 64 -17.19 -28.37 -18.51
C PHE A 64 -18.03 -27.98 -19.73
N LEU A 65 -19.02 -28.79 -20.07
CA LEU A 65 -19.98 -28.51 -21.13
C LEU A 65 -19.30 -28.24 -22.48
N ASP A 66 -18.42 -29.12 -22.91
CA ASP A 66 -17.65 -28.99 -24.17
C ASP A 66 -16.92 -27.65 -24.24
N ASP A 67 -16.15 -27.31 -23.20
CA ASP A 67 -15.34 -26.10 -23.03
C ASP A 67 -16.14 -24.79 -22.99
N LYS A 68 -17.46 -24.85 -22.76
CA LYS A 68 -18.30 -23.67 -22.61
C LYS A 68 -18.28 -23.07 -21.22
N LEU A 69 -18.07 -23.89 -20.19
CA LEU A 69 -18.04 -23.45 -18.80
C LEU A 69 -16.66 -23.68 -18.21
N GLN A 70 -16.00 -22.63 -17.76
CA GLN A 70 -14.72 -22.70 -17.07
C GLN A 70 -14.92 -22.28 -15.61
N LEU A 71 -14.39 -23.07 -14.70
CA LEU A 71 -14.32 -22.80 -13.27
C LEU A 71 -12.86 -22.69 -12.84
N ASP A 72 -12.50 -21.56 -12.22
CA ASP A 72 -11.20 -21.29 -11.64
C ASP A 72 -11.33 -21.18 -10.13
N LEU A 73 -10.63 -22.01 -9.39
CA LEU A 73 -10.58 -22.04 -7.94
C LEU A 73 -9.15 -21.79 -7.47
N GLY A 74 -8.98 -20.98 -6.44
CA GLY A 74 -7.69 -20.78 -5.81
C GLY A 74 -7.82 -20.53 -4.34
N ALA A 75 -6.93 -21.13 -3.56
CA ALA A 75 -6.78 -20.88 -2.15
C ALA A 75 -5.30 -20.77 -1.80
N SER A 76 -4.97 -19.81 -0.93
CA SER A 76 -3.62 -19.67 -0.39
C SER A 76 -3.69 -19.34 1.09
N TYR A 77 -2.75 -19.91 1.83
CA TYR A 77 -2.55 -19.63 3.25
C TYR A 77 -1.10 -19.22 3.47
N VAL A 78 -0.89 -18.14 4.20
CA VAL A 78 0.44 -17.68 4.61
C VAL A 78 0.46 -17.54 6.12
N LYS A 79 1.43 -18.20 6.76
CA LYS A 79 1.80 -17.95 8.16
C LYS A 79 3.19 -17.32 8.16
N GLN A 80 3.33 -16.20 8.84
CA GLN A 80 4.59 -15.47 8.96
C GLN A 80 4.80 -15.07 10.41
N GLU A 81 6.01 -15.19 10.86
CA GLU A 81 6.47 -14.69 12.16
C GLU A 81 7.75 -13.90 11.92
N ASP A 82 7.81 -12.68 12.40
CA ASP A 82 9.03 -11.89 12.46
C ASP A 82 9.30 -11.45 13.87
N LYS A 83 10.56 -11.47 14.25
CA LYS A 83 11.05 -11.12 15.58
C LYS A 83 12.15 -10.10 15.49
N ASN A 84 12.01 -9.01 16.26
CA ASN A 84 13.00 -7.95 16.40
C ASN A 84 13.47 -7.36 15.07
N MET A 85 12.54 -7.10 14.13
CA MET A 85 12.88 -6.37 12.92
C MET A 85 13.45 -5.02 13.30
N VAL A 86 14.60 -4.69 12.72
CA VAL A 86 15.34 -3.46 13.03
C VAL A 86 14.52 -2.25 12.57
N SER A 87 14.18 -1.39 13.53
CA SER A 87 13.50 -0.12 13.25
C SER A 87 14.44 0.84 12.53
N GLN A 88 13.86 1.65 11.65
CA GLN A 88 14.55 2.83 11.12
C GLN A 88 14.60 3.92 12.18
N GLY A 89 15.71 4.68 12.23
CA GLY A 89 15.90 5.77 13.18
C GLY A 89 16.67 5.36 14.42
N GLN A 90 16.68 6.25 15.41
CA GLN A 90 17.53 6.17 16.58
C GLN A 90 17.01 5.20 17.65
N TYR A 91 15.69 5.19 17.85
CA TYR A 91 15.06 4.37 18.89
C TYR A 91 14.79 2.95 18.41
N TRP A 92 14.87 1.98 19.30
CA TRP A 92 14.63 0.55 19.03
C TRP A 92 15.64 -0.08 18.06
N ASN A 93 16.73 0.64 17.73
CA ASN A 93 17.74 0.20 16.78
C ASN A 93 19.06 -0.08 17.52
N PRO A 94 19.39 -1.35 17.78
CA PRO A 94 20.60 -1.70 18.50
C PRO A 94 21.88 -1.36 17.72
N VAL A 95 21.78 -1.24 16.40
CA VAL A 95 22.92 -0.93 15.53
C VAL A 95 23.51 0.44 15.87
N ILE A 96 22.66 1.44 16.12
CA ILE A 96 23.12 2.79 16.44
C ILE A 96 23.95 2.78 17.71
N SER A 97 23.47 2.14 18.78
CA SER A 97 24.22 2.03 20.04
C SER A 97 25.55 1.28 19.88
N ALA A 98 25.57 0.23 19.04
CA ALA A 98 26.79 -0.49 18.72
C ALA A 98 27.83 0.42 18.00
N TYR A 99 27.37 1.28 17.06
CA TYR A 99 28.27 2.20 16.37
C TYR A 99 28.70 3.40 17.21
N LEU A 100 27.88 3.82 18.17
CA LEU A 100 28.20 4.92 19.08
C LEU A 100 29.05 4.50 20.28
N PHE A 101 29.24 3.20 20.51
CA PHE A 101 30.11 2.71 21.60
C PHE A 101 31.55 3.19 21.40
N PRO A 102 32.22 3.72 22.46
CA PRO A 102 33.57 4.24 22.36
C PRO A 102 34.58 3.18 21.92
N ARG A 103 35.38 3.50 20.91
CA ARG A 103 36.34 2.56 20.31
C ARG A 103 37.47 2.11 21.25
N GLY A 104 37.71 2.87 22.29
CA GLY A 104 38.72 2.55 23.29
C GLY A 104 38.25 1.64 24.42
N GLU A 105 36.95 1.36 24.50
CA GLU A 105 36.35 0.51 25.51
C GLU A 105 36.30 -0.95 25.08
N ASP A 106 36.12 -1.86 26.02
CA ASP A 106 35.98 -3.29 25.74
C ASP A 106 34.59 -3.67 25.34
N PHE A 107 34.37 -3.97 24.07
CA PHE A 107 33.08 -4.37 23.56
C PHE A 107 32.61 -5.74 24.07
N GLU A 108 33.54 -6.61 24.49
CA GLU A 108 33.20 -7.92 25.08
C GLU A 108 32.50 -7.77 26.44
N ASP A 109 32.88 -6.73 27.22
CA ASP A 109 32.25 -6.47 28.50
C ASP A 109 30.75 -6.20 28.40
N ILE A 110 30.30 -5.52 27.32
CA ILE A 110 28.88 -5.21 27.11
C ILE A 110 28.07 -6.41 26.61
N LYS A 111 28.67 -7.50 26.19
CA LYS A 111 27.97 -8.76 25.91
C LYS A 111 27.32 -9.33 27.16
N THR A 112 27.87 -9.06 28.34
CA THR A 112 27.20 -9.25 29.62
C THR A 112 26.21 -8.12 29.85
N PHE A 113 25.17 -8.08 29.04
CA PHE A 113 24.23 -6.96 28.94
C PHE A 113 23.31 -6.79 30.16
N GLU A 114 23.31 -7.75 31.08
CA GLU A 114 22.49 -7.70 32.31
C GLU A 114 23.28 -8.15 33.55
N ARG A 115 22.94 -7.55 34.67
CA ARG A 115 23.45 -7.91 35.99
C ARG A 115 22.30 -8.04 37.00
N TYR A 116 22.39 -9.00 37.92
CA TYR A 116 21.35 -9.20 38.91
C TYR A 116 21.43 -8.12 40.01
N ASP A 117 20.31 -7.41 40.22
CA ASP A 117 20.18 -6.46 41.33
C ASP A 117 19.44 -7.12 42.49
N GLN A 118 20.16 -7.39 43.56
CA GLN A 118 19.61 -8.02 44.77
C GLN A 118 18.54 -7.17 45.45
N SER A 119 18.64 -5.84 45.37
CA SER A 119 17.67 -4.95 46.01
C SER A 119 16.31 -4.93 45.32
N ARG A 120 16.29 -5.13 44.02
CA ARG A 120 15.09 -5.20 43.18
C ARG A 120 14.63 -6.62 42.87
N ASN A 121 15.50 -7.60 43.13
CA ASN A 121 15.27 -9.00 42.82
C ASN A 121 14.98 -9.27 41.33
N ILE A 122 15.67 -8.53 40.44
CA ILE A 122 15.56 -8.64 38.99
C ILE A 122 16.88 -8.46 38.26
N PRO A 123 17.07 -9.00 37.03
CA PRO A 123 18.14 -8.60 36.16
C PRO A 123 17.93 -7.14 35.73
N ILE A 124 18.97 -6.33 35.76
CA ILE A 124 19.01 -4.96 35.32
C ILE A 124 19.99 -4.80 34.17
N GLN A 125 19.75 -3.80 33.32
CA GLN A 125 20.66 -3.48 32.24
C GLN A 125 22.05 -3.11 32.74
N TYR A 126 23.09 -3.69 32.14
CA TYR A 126 24.45 -3.21 32.26
C TYR A 126 24.83 -2.38 31.02
N TRP A 127 25.11 -1.12 31.26
CA TRP A 127 25.54 -0.17 30.23
C TRP A 127 26.51 0.83 30.87
N PRO A 128 27.87 0.73 30.58
CA PRO A 128 28.87 1.57 31.24
C PRO A 128 28.89 3.01 30.74
N ILE A 129 28.15 3.32 29.67
CA ILE A 129 28.14 4.65 29.04
C ILE A 129 26.91 5.40 29.49
N ALA A 130 27.14 6.51 30.18
CA ALA A 130 26.09 7.43 30.58
C ALA A 130 25.82 8.44 29.44
N ASP A 131 24.91 8.12 28.53
CA ASP A 131 24.41 9.07 27.55
C ASP A 131 22.90 9.22 27.68
N ALA A 132 22.50 10.24 28.43
CA ALA A 132 21.08 10.57 28.58
C ALA A 132 20.49 11.31 27.37
N THR A 133 21.33 11.78 26.44
CA THR A 133 20.89 12.66 25.36
C THR A 133 20.23 11.93 24.22
N TYR A 134 20.75 10.76 23.85
CA TYR A 134 20.34 10.03 22.65
C TYR A 134 19.54 8.74 22.92
N GLY A 135 19.22 8.44 24.20
CA GLY A 135 18.57 7.17 24.54
C GLY A 135 19.42 5.96 24.14
N SER A 136 20.75 6.11 24.26
CA SER A 136 21.69 5.02 24.02
C SER A 136 21.59 4.00 25.14
N GLN A 137 21.45 2.75 24.80
CA GLN A 137 21.45 1.62 25.75
C GLN A 137 22.23 0.45 25.15
N ASN A 138 22.55 -0.53 26.00
CA ASN A 138 23.29 -1.70 25.56
C ASN A 138 22.61 -2.34 24.33
N PRO A 139 23.30 -2.51 23.20
CA PRO A 139 22.71 -3.07 21.98
C PRO A 139 22.20 -4.51 22.17
N TYR A 140 22.85 -5.30 23.04
CA TYR A 140 22.37 -6.65 23.37
C TYR A 140 21.15 -6.60 24.29
N TRP A 141 21.05 -5.61 25.20
CA TRP A 141 19.84 -5.40 25.97
C TRP A 141 18.66 -5.08 25.03
N THR A 142 18.86 -4.19 24.06
CA THR A 142 17.84 -3.88 23.05
C THR A 142 17.43 -5.15 22.28
N ALA A 143 18.39 -5.98 21.88
CA ALA A 143 18.10 -7.19 21.13
C ALA A 143 17.40 -8.30 21.94
N TYR A 144 17.67 -8.39 23.25
CA TYR A 144 17.21 -9.51 24.08
C TYR A 144 16.18 -9.13 25.15
N ARG A 145 15.98 -7.85 25.45
CA ARG A 145 15.05 -7.35 26.46
C ARG A 145 14.04 -6.33 25.96
N ASN A 146 14.17 -5.87 24.72
CA ASN A 146 13.16 -5.09 24.01
C ASN A 146 12.64 -5.93 22.85
N ILE A 147 11.85 -6.96 23.20
CA ILE A 147 11.42 -7.99 22.27
C ILE A 147 10.16 -7.52 21.55
N ALA A 148 10.18 -7.51 20.23
CA ALA A 148 9.02 -7.28 19.39
C ALA A 148 8.79 -8.49 18.48
N THR A 149 7.60 -9.06 18.52
CA THR A 149 7.17 -10.15 17.65
C THR A 149 5.95 -9.70 16.85
N ASN A 150 5.88 -10.16 15.62
CA ASN A 150 4.77 -9.88 14.72
C ASN A 150 4.37 -11.19 14.03
N GLU A 151 3.21 -11.73 14.42
CA GLU A 151 2.65 -12.94 13.85
C GLU A 151 1.56 -12.57 12.86
N LYS A 152 1.66 -13.07 11.63
CA LYS A 152 0.71 -12.82 10.56
C LYS A 152 0.17 -14.12 10.00
N SER A 153 -1.15 -14.22 9.93
CA SER A 153 -1.88 -15.24 9.19
C SER A 153 -2.71 -14.59 8.10
N ARG A 154 -2.58 -15.08 6.87
CA ARG A 154 -3.32 -14.54 5.72
C ARG A 154 -3.95 -15.67 4.92
N TYR A 155 -5.23 -15.52 4.67
CA TYR A 155 -6.05 -16.43 3.88
C TYR A 155 -6.50 -15.71 2.62
N MET A 156 -6.21 -16.29 1.47
CA MET A 156 -6.66 -15.77 0.19
C MET A 156 -7.49 -16.82 -0.51
N PHE A 157 -8.64 -16.43 -1.01
CA PHE A 157 -9.55 -17.29 -1.74
C PHE A 157 -10.04 -16.60 -2.99
N ASN A 158 -10.09 -17.30 -4.11
CA ASN A 158 -10.66 -16.79 -5.34
C ASN A 158 -11.49 -17.86 -6.05
N VAL A 159 -12.60 -17.43 -6.62
CA VAL A 159 -13.47 -18.19 -7.50
C VAL A 159 -13.69 -17.38 -8.76
N GLY A 160 -13.53 -17.99 -9.90
CA GLY A 160 -13.89 -17.44 -11.20
C GLY A 160 -14.78 -18.42 -11.95
N LEU A 161 -15.83 -17.93 -12.56
CA LEU A 161 -16.71 -18.67 -13.44
C LEU A 161 -16.83 -17.93 -14.76
N SER A 162 -16.60 -18.60 -15.86
CA SER A 162 -16.77 -18.04 -17.22
C SER A 162 -17.62 -18.96 -18.06
N TYR A 163 -18.67 -18.41 -18.69
CA TYR A 163 -19.56 -19.15 -19.54
C TYR A 163 -19.61 -18.55 -20.94
N LYS A 164 -19.23 -19.32 -21.94
CA LYS A 164 -19.35 -18.98 -23.37
C LYS A 164 -20.81 -19.10 -23.80
N ILE A 165 -21.47 -17.96 -24.01
CA ILE A 165 -22.84 -17.93 -24.54
C ILE A 165 -22.81 -18.22 -26.03
N THR A 166 -21.87 -17.57 -26.74
CA THR A 166 -21.56 -17.77 -28.17
C THR A 166 -20.06 -17.72 -28.37
N ASP A 167 -19.55 -17.92 -29.58
CA ASP A 167 -18.12 -17.81 -29.90
C ASP A 167 -17.57 -16.39 -29.74
N TRP A 168 -18.44 -15.38 -29.75
CA TRP A 168 -18.09 -13.97 -29.65
C TRP A 168 -18.58 -13.29 -28.37
N MET A 169 -19.26 -14.04 -27.47
CA MET A 169 -19.82 -13.49 -26.23
C MET A 169 -19.67 -14.46 -25.07
N ASN A 170 -19.11 -13.98 -23.96
CA ASN A 170 -19.04 -14.73 -22.71
C ASN A 170 -19.46 -13.90 -21.52
N LEU A 171 -19.98 -14.56 -20.50
CA LEU A 171 -20.30 -14.01 -19.20
C LEU A 171 -19.27 -14.51 -18.19
N ALA A 172 -18.66 -13.62 -17.43
CA ALA A 172 -17.69 -13.96 -16.39
C ALA A 172 -18.12 -13.39 -15.04
N GLY A 173 -17.96 -14.16 -13.99
CA GLY A 173 -18.13 -13.73 -12.62
C GLY A 173 -16.90 -14.10 -11.79
N ARG A 174 -16.43 -13.21 -10.93
CA ARG A 174 -15.30 -13.46 -10.04
C ARG A 174 -15.60 -13.02 -8.63
N TYR A 175 -15.10 -13.79 -7.68
CA TYR A 175 -15.08 -13.40 -6.27
C TYR A 175 -13.67 -13.64 -5.72
N ARG A 176 -13.18 -12.69 -4.93
CA ARG A 176 -11.89 -12.76 -4.24
C ARG A 176 -12.06 -12.31 -2.80
N MET A 177 -11.44 -13.02 -1.89
CA MET A 177 -11.34 -12.67 -0.49
C MET A 177 -9.87 -12.73 -0.06
N ASP A 178 -9.44 -11.74 0.67
CA ASP A 178 -8.13 -11.67 1.33
C ASP A 178 -8.37 -11.29 2.78
N ASP A 179 -8.11 -12.21 3.70
CA ASP A 179 -8.30 -12.03 5.14
C ASP A 179 -6.94 -12.12 5.82
N THR A 180 -6.50 -11.02 6.39
CA THR A 180 -5.22 -10.90 7.08
C THR A 180 -5.46 -10.65 8.56
N HIS A 181 -4.79 -11.42 9.39
CA HIS A 181 -4.77 -11.29 10.83
C HIS A 181 -3.33 -11.10 11.29
N VAL A 182 -3.05 -10.01 12.01
CA VAL A 182 -1.73 -9.66 12.52
C VAL A 182 -1.83 -9.47 14.02
N GLN A 183 -0.97 -10.16 14.75
CA GLN A 183 -0.78 -10.00 16.18
C GLN A 183 0.62 -9.42 16.41
N PHE A 184 0.67 -8.23 16.96
CA PHE A 184 1.90 -7.58 17.37
C PHE A 184 2.05 -7.63 18.88
N GLU A 185 3.22 -8.00 19.38
CA GLU A 185 3.54 -8.00 20.80
C GLU A 185 4.92 -7.36 21.02
N ARG A 186 5.01 -6.38 21.92
CA ARG A 186 6.27 -5.78 22.35
C ARG A 186 6.38 -5.82 23.86
N LYS A 187 7.51 -6.37 24.32
CA LYS A 187 7.90 -6.47 25.73
C LYS A 187 9.16 -5.66 25.96
N VAL A 188 9.06 -4.58 26.71
CA VAL A 188 10.21 -3.76 27.12
C VAL A 188 10.46 -4.01 28.59
N TYR A 189 11.60 -4.61 28.90
CA TYR A 189 11.93 -4.96 30.27
C TYR A 189 12.29 -3.74 31.10
N ALA A 190 12.07 -3.84 32.40
CA ALA A 190 12.48 -2.84 33.39
C ALA A 190 13.97 -2.52 33.27
N THR A 191 14.34 -1.29 33.55
CA THR A 191 15.68 -0.70 33.37
C THR A 191 16.12 -0.41 31.95
N SER A 192 15.25 -0.62 30.96
CA SER A 192 15.41 0.01 29.65
C SER A 192 15.37 1.53 29.78
N ASP A 193 16.01 2.24 28.85
CA ASP A 193 15.99 3.71 28.83
C ASP A 193 14.54 4.24 28.89
N GLN A 194 14.34 5.35 29.62
CA GLN A 194 13.01 5.93 29.83
C GLN A 194 12.32 6.35 28.52
N LYS A 195 13.09 6.69 27.49
CA LYS A 195 12.56 6.99 26.17
C LYS A 195 11.90 5.78 25.49
N PHE A 196 12.20 4.57 25.95
CA PHE A 196 11.59 3.34 25.46
C PHE A 196 10.51 2.80 26.39
N ALA A 197 10.71 2.91 27.68
CA ALA A 197 9.87 2.24 28.67
C ALA A 197 8.90 3.16 29.42
N GLU A 198 9.12 4.49 29.40
CA GLU A 198 8.31 5.48 30.13
C GLU A 198 8.02 5.16 31.61
N GLY A 199 8.50 4.02 32.10
CA GLY A 199 8.24 3.53 33.47
C GLY A 199 9.33 2.61 33.99
N LYS A 200 9.37 2.44 35.34
CA LYS A 200 10.43 1.72 36.04
C LYS A 200 10.27 0.18 36.05
N LYS A 201 9.07 -0.33 35.73
CA LYS A 201 8.74 -1.77 35.82
C LYS A 201 8.64 -2.49 34.50
N GLY A 202 8.80 -1.77 33.38
CA GLY A 202 8.69 -2.25 32.01
C GLY A 202 7.48 -1.70 31.29
N LEU A 203 7.37 -2.00 29.98
CA LEU A 203 6.25 -1.58 29.12
C LEU A 203 5.74 -2.81 28.35
N TYR A 204 4.43 -2.91 28.23
CA TYR A 204 3.78 -3.93 27.42
C TYR A 204 2.91 -3.26 26.34
N ASP A 205 3.10 -3.70 25.09
CA ASP A 205 2.35 -3.24 23.94
C ASP A 205 1.88 -4.47 23.16
N TYR A 206 0.56 -4.62 23.08
CA TYR A 206 -0.08 -5.71 22.36
C TYR A 206 -1.16 -5.15 21.45
N SER A 207 -1.13 -5.53 20.19
CA SER A 207 -2.11 -5.11 19.21
C SER A 207 -2.50 -6.27 18.29
N ASN A 208 -3.79 -6.31 17.97
CA ASN A 208 -4.39 -7.29 17.09
C ASN A 208 -5.10 -6.55 15.96
N TYR A 209 -4.65 -6.78 14.73
CA TYR A 209 -5.18 -6.17 13.52
C TYR A 209 -5.85 -7.24 12.68
N LYS A 210 -7.02 -6.94 12.16
CA LYS A 210 -7.72 -7.76 11.18
C LYS A 210 -8.11 -6.90 10.01
N ASP A 211 -7.68 -7.31 8.82
CA ASP A 211 -8.02 -6.67 7.58
C ASP A 211 -8.66 -7.69 6.64
N ARG A 212 -9.83 -7.37 6.10
CA ARG A 212 -10.50 -8.19 5.10
C ARG A 212 -10.82 -7.35 3.88
N GLN A 213 -10.41 -7.86 2.74
CA GLN A 213 -10.79 -7.32 1.45
C GLN A 213 -11.62 -8.35 0.70
N GLU A 214 -12.78 -7.93 0.23
CA GLU A 214 -13.65 -8.71 -0.63
C GLU A 214 -13.85 -7.96 -1.94
N TYR A 215 -13.83 -8.68 -3.02
CA TYR A 215 -14.08 -8.15 -4.35
C TYR A 215 -14.92 -9.14 -5.15
N ALA A 216 -15.96 -8.64 -5.80
CA ALA A 216 -16.77 -9.40 -6.74
C ALA A 216 -16.98 -8.59 -8.01
N ASP A 217 -17.00 -9.25 -9.15
CA ASP A 217 -17.42 -8.64 -10.41
C ASP A 217 -18.21 -9.61 -11.28
N PHE A 218 -19.06 -9.01 -12.13
CA PHE A 218 -19.73 -9.64 -13.25
C PHE A 218 -19.42 -8.88 -14.51
N MET A 219 -19.02 -9.57 -15.57
CA MET A 219 -18.67 -8.97 -16.84
C MET A 219 -19.30 -9.74 -18.00
N LEU A 220 -19.94 -9.01 -18.89
CA LEU A 220 -20.27 -9.46 -20.23
C LEU A 220 -19.17 -9.01 -21.17
N ASN A 221 -18.50 -9.96 -21.78
CA ASN A 221 -17.42 -9.71 -22.74
C ASN A 221 -17.92 -10.05 -24.14
N ILE A 222 -17.73 -9.13 -25.06
CA ILE A 222 -18.13 -9.22 -26.45
C ILE A 222 -16.88 -8.99 -27.30
N ASN A 223 -16.62 -9.90 -28.25
CA ASN A 223 -15.58 -9.73 -29.25
C ASN A 223 -16.08 -10.27 -30.58
N LYS A 224 -16.42 -9.38 -31.50
CA LYS A 224 -17.03 -9.76 -32.76
C LYS A 224 -16.44 -8.99 -33.93
N GLN A 225 -16.12 -9.73 -34.97
CA GLN A 225 -15.75 -9.18 -36.27
C GLN A 225 -16.98 -9.04 -37.15
N PHE A 226 -17.18 -7.85 -37.75
CA PHE A 226 -18.20 -7.53 -38.74
C PHE A 226 -17.55 -6.95 -39.98
N ASN A 227 -17.34 -7.73 -41.02
CA ASN A 227 -16.63 -7.27 -42.20
C ASN A 227 -15.32 -6.57 -41.84
N ASP A 228 -15.27 -5.27 -42.11
CA ASP A 228 -14.11 -4.41 -41.84
C ASP A 228 -14.02 -3.91 -40.39
N PHE A 229 -15.03 -4.17 -39.55
CA PHE A 229 -15.09 -3.70 -38.16
C PHE A 229 -14.87 -4.81 -37.17
N ASN A 230 -14.08 -4.50 -36.15
CA ASN A 230 -13.96 -5.33 -34.96
C ASN A 230 -14.57 -4.56 -33.78
N ILE A 231 -15.41 -5.24 -33.01
CA ILE A 231 -16.00 -4.70 -31.78
C ILE A 231 -15.54 -5.55 -30.62
N SER A 232 -14.79 -4.94 -29.69
CA SER A 232 -14.46 -5.51 -28.40
C SER A 232 -15.14 -4.68 -27.31
N ALA A 233 -16.00 -5.31 -26.51
CA ALA A 233 -16.72 -4.60 -25.46
C ALA A 233 -16.76 -5.42 -24.17
N ASN A 234 -16.60 -4.72 -23.04
CA ASN A 234 -16.75 -5.25 -21.69
C ASN A 234 -17.77 -4.38 -20.96
N LEU A 235 -18.87 -4.98 -20.51
CA LEU A 235 -19.87 -4.35 -19.64
C LEU A 235 -19.83 -5.03 -18.30
N GLY A 236 -19.70 -4.28 -17.24
CA GLY A 236 -19.49 -4.90 -15.94
C GLY A 236 -20.08 -4.13 -14.76
N TYR A 237 -20.25 -4.89 -13.70
CA TYR A 237 -20.55 -4.42 -12.36
C TYR A 237 -19.47 -4.95 -11.41
N SER A 238 -18.99 -4.13 -10.49
CA SER A 238 -18.08 -4.56 -9.46
C SER A 238 -18.52 -4.10 -8.06
N TYR A 239 -18.17 -4.90 -7.08
CA TYR A 239 -18.35 -4.63 -5.66
C TYR A 239 -17.02 -4.84 -4.94
N SER A 240 -16.65 -3.93 -4.07
CA SER A 240 -15.54 -4.13 -3.14
C SER A 240 -15.91 -3.71 -1.73
N ASN A 241 -15.40 -4.46 -0.74
CA ASN A 241 -15.57 -4.20 0.66
C ASN A 241 -14.21 -4.35 1.35
N TYR A 242 -13.76 -3.28 1.97
CA TYR A 242 -12.60 -3.28 2.84
C TYR A 242 -13.08 -3.12 4.29
N TRP A 243 -12.70 -4.04 5.14
CA TRP A 243 -12.99 -4.03 6.56
C TRP A 243 -11.69 -4.13 7.34
N SER A 244 -11.49 -3.24 8.30
CA SER A 244 -10.33 -3.21 9.17
C SER A 244 -10.76 -3.05 10.61
N LEU A 245 -10.13 -3.82 11.50
CA LEU A 245 -10.33 -3.78 12.93
C LEU A 245 -8.98 -3.77 13.63
N ALA A 246 -8.77 -2.78 14.50
CA ALA A 246 -7.60 -2.71 15.36
C ALA A 246 -8.03 -2.74 16.82
N ARG A 247 -7.44 -3.63 17.61
CA ARG A 247 -7.65 -3.71 19.06
C ARG A 247 -6.34 -4.00 19.76
N GLY A 248 -6.12 -3.35 20.89
CA GLY A 248 -4.90 -3.59 21.64
C GLY A 248 -4.88 -2.87 22.98
N TYR A 249 -3.76 -3.01 23.65
CA TYR A 249 -3.46 -2.28 24.88
C TYR A 249 -1.96 -2.01 24.95
N LYS A 250 -1.61 -0.84 25.43
CA LYS A 250 -0.24 -0.41 25.59
C LYS A 250 -0.11 0.40 26.88
N GLY A 251 0.91 0.13 27.65
CA GLY A 251 1.21 0.94 28.83
C GLY A 251 2.36 0.39 29.65
N THR A 252 2.78 1.22 30.62
CA THR A 252 3.78 0.85 31.60
C THR A 252 3.21 -0.15 32.61
N LEU A 253 4.08 -1.00 33.18
CA LEU A 253 3.67 -2.00 34.16
C LEU A 253 3.62 -1.37 35.56
N LEU A 254 2.52 -1.62 36.32
CA LEU A 254 2.27 -1.03 37.64
C LEU A 254 2.63 -1.97 38.81
N GLY A 255 2.13 -3.18 38.76
CA GLY A 255 2.20 -4.12 39.88
C GLY A 255 3.54 -4.86 39.92
N VAL A 256 3.64 -5.94 39.17
CA VAL A 256 4.79 -6.84 39.14
C VAL A 256 5.73 -6.47 38.01
N THR A 257 7.03 -6.32 38.32
CA THR A 257 8.06 -5.99 37.34
C THR A 257 8.19 -7.10 36.29
N ASN A 258 8.25 -6.73 35.00
CA ASN A 258 8.40 -7.63 33.87
C ASN A 258 7.29 -8.69 33.73
N LEU A 259 6.15 -8.53 34.39
CA LEU A 259 4.96 -9.34 34.15
C LEU A 259 4.14 -8.70 33.01
N PHE A 260 4.34 -9.19 31.80
CA PHE A 260 3.72 -8.68 30.59
C PHE A 260 2.31 -9.25 30.44
N ALA A 261 1.34 -8.65 31.16
CA ALA A 261 -0.07 -8.98 31.14
C ALA A 261 -0.90 -7.70 31.13
N ALA A 262 -2.04 -7.71 30.44
CA ALA A 262 -2.94 -6.56 30.37
C ALA A 262 -3.38 -6.06 31.76
N SER A 263 -3.64 -7.00 32.70
CA SER A 263 -4.03 -6.70 34.07
C SER A 263 -2.93 -6.01 34.91
N ASN A 264 -1.69 -6.03 34.43
CA ASN A 264 -0.53 -5.41 35.10
C ASN A 264 -0.16 -4.05 34.51
N ILE A 265 -0.87 -3.58 33.48
CA ILE A 265 -0.69 -2.24 32.90
C ILE A 265 -1.26 -1.19 33.86
N ASP A 266 -0.51 -0.09 34.02
CA ASP A 266 -0.95 1.07 34.81
C ASP A 266 -2.16 1.72 34.14
N PRO A 267 -3.34 1.73 34.77
CA PRO A 267 -4.55 2.28 34.19
C PRO A 267 -4.48 3.82 34.04
N SER A 268 -3.60 4.50 34.74
CA SER A 268 -3.43 5.95 34.61
C SER A 268 -2.62 6.36 33.37
N ASN A 269 -1.74 5.46 32.89
CA ASN A 269 -0.87 5.69 31.72
C ASN A 269 -1.13 4.67 30.61
N GLY A 270 -1.96 3.66 30.87
CA GLY A 270 -2.29 2.62 29.91
C GLY A 270 -3.41 3.08 28.98
N ARG A 271 -3.20 2.92 27.68
CA ARG A 271 -4.26 3.03 26.71
C ARG A 271 -4.77 1.63 26.38
N ILE A 272 -6.04 1.40 26.63
CA ILE A 272 -6.77 0.38 25.88
C ILE A 272 -7.00 1.04 24.53
N SER A 273 -6.24 0.61 23.54
CA SER A 273 -6.39 1.11 22.19
C SER A 273 -7.52 0.32 21.52
N GLU A 274 -8.71 0.84 21.56
CA GLU A 274 -9.70 0.60 20.53
C GLU A 274 -9.48 1.61 19.40
N ASP A 275 -8.21 1.85 19.03
CA ASP A 275 -7.86 2.81 17.99
C ASP A 275 -8.44 2.37 16.66
N GLY A 276 -9.41 3.16 16.22
CA GLY A 276 -9.98 3.08 14.90
C GLY A 276 -11.26 2.28 14.78
N GLY A 277 -11.70 1.58 15.83
CA GLY A 277 -12.97 0.87 15.79
C GLY A 277 -13.06 -0.11 14.61
N ASP A 278 -14.28 -0.48 14.26
CA ASP A 278 -14.64 -1.24 13.06
C ASP A 278 -14.76 -0.28 11.86
N SER A 279 -13.69 -0.18 11.07
CA SER A 279 -13.68 0.64 9.85
C SER A 279 -14.10 -0.17 8.64
N ARG A 280 -15.06 0.34 7.88
CA ARG A 280 -15.57 -0.35 6.70
C ARG A 280 -15.77 0.61 5.53
N VAL A 281 -15.17 0.27 4.39
CA VAL A 281 -15.32 1.02 3.14
C VAL A 281 -15.89 0.10 2.07
N ARG A 282 -17.01 0.50 1.47
CA ARG A 282 -17.66 -0.22 0.39
C ARG A 282 -17.68 0.62 -0.87
N ASN A 283 -17.46 -0.03 -1.98
CA ASN A 283 -17.55 0.59 -3.29
C ASN A 283 -18.34 -0.30 -4.26
N HIS A 284 -19.26 0.30 -4.97
CA HIS A 284 -19.99 -0.32 -6.07
C HIS A 284 -19.65 0.43 -7.35
N ALA A 285 -19.57 -0.25 -8.46
CA ALA A 285 -19.35 0.41 -9.74
C ALA A 285 -20.02 -0.31 -10.89
N ILE A 286 -20.52 0.48 -11.84
CA ILE A 286 -20.93 0.01 -13.15
C ILE A 286 -19.97 0.61 -14.17
N PHE A 287 -19.49 -0.21 -15.08
CA PHE A 287 -18.52 0.24 -16.08
C PHE A 287 -18.76 -0.40 -17.44
N ALA A 288 -18.34 0.33 -18.46
CA ALA A 288 -18.29 -0.12 -19.83
C ALA A 288 -16.96 0.28 -20.47
N ASN A 289 -16.42 -0.62 -21.26
CA ASN A 289 -15.28 -0.36 -22.14
C ASN A 289 -15.64 -0.90 -23.53
N VAL A 290 -15.53 -0.08 -24.56
CA VAL A 290 -15.84 -0.43 -25.94
C VAL A 290 -14.69 0.01 -26.82
N GLU A 291 -14.13 -0.92 -27.57
CA GLU A 291 -13.16 -0.64 -28.62
C GLU A 291 -13.76 -1.00 -29.98
N LEU A 292 -13.73 -0.04 -30.89
CA LEU A 292 -14.15 -0.19 -32.27
C LEU A 292 -12.91 -0.10 -33.16
N GLY A 293 -12.54 -1.21 -33.79
CA GLY A 293 -11.47 -1.27 -34.77
C GLY A 293 -12.01 -1.25 -36.20
N TRP A 294 -11.43 -0.46 -37.08
CA TRP A 294 -11.76 -0.43 -38.49
C TRP A 294 -10.55 -0.82 -39.33
N ARG A 295 -10.70 -1.90 -40.13
CA ARG A 295 -9.67 -2.46 -41.03
C ARG A 295 -8.30 -2.68 -40.38
N SER A 296 -8.23 -2.86 -39.08
CA SER A 296 -7.00 -2.87 -38.30
C SER A 296 -6.13 -1.61 -38.44
N MET A 297 -6.70 -0.51 -38.96
CA MET A 297 -6.02 0.76 -39.20
C MET A 297 -6.39 1.83 -38.18
N LEU A 298 -7.66 1.90 -37.80
CA LEU A 298 -8.19 2.92 -36.90
C LEU A 298 -8.92 2.27 -35.74
N TYR A 299 -8.63 2.76 -34.51
CA TYR A 299 -9.25 2.25 -33.30
C TYR A 299 -9.80 3.43 -32.48
N LEU A 300 -11.06 3.30 -32.08
CA LEU A 300 -11.73 4.19 -31.14
C LEU A 300 -12.03 3.42 -29.87
N THR A 301 -11.48 3.86 -28.76
CA THR A 301 -11.74 3.28 -27.42
C THR A 301 -12.58 4.26 -26.61
N LEU A 302 -13.70 3.79 -26.09
CA LEU A 302 -14.61 4.53 -25.23
C LEU A 302 -14.74 3.79 -23.90
N THR A 303 -14.50 4.48 -22.79
CA THR A 303 -14.75 3.92 -21.46
C THR A 303 -15.62 4.85 -20.64
N GLY A 304 -16.43 4.27 -19.78
CA GLY A 304 -17.20 5.00 -18.80
C GLY A 304 -17.36 4.17 -17.54
N ARG A 305 -17.22 4.82 -16.39
CA ARG A 305 -17.42 4.18 -15.11
C ARG A 305 -18.12 5.11 -14.15
N ASN A 306 -19.07 4.58 -13.40
CA ASN A 306 -19.71 5.28 -12.29
C ASN A 306 -19.48 4.49 -11.00
N ASP A 307 -18.94 5.16 -9.98
CA ASP A 307 -18.68 4.59 -8.66
C ASP A 307 -19.61 5.20 -7.61
N TRP A 308 -20.05 4.36 -6.67
CA TRP A 308 -20.74 4.72 -5.44
C TRP A 308 -19.85 4.27 -4.27
N ASN A 309 -19.33 5.21 -3.50
CA ASN A 309 -18.40 4.91 -2.42
C ASN A 309 -18.99 5.30 -1.06
N SER A 310 -18.88 4.42 -0.07
CA SER A 310 -19.43 4.66 1.27
C SER A 310 -18.82 5.86 2.00
N ARG A 311 -17.66 6.37 1.56
CA ARG A 311 -17.04 7.58 2.11
C ARG A 311 -17.74 8.87 1.66
N LEU A 312 -18.54 8.78 0.61
CA LEU A 312 -19.30 9.91 0.06
C LEU A 312 -20.78 9.89 0.45
N VAL A 313 -21.19 8.94 1.28
CA VAL A 313 -22.58 8.87 1.78
C VAL A 313 -22.90 10.13 2.58
N ASN A 314 -24.09 10.70 2.34
CA ASN A 314 -24.57 11.97 2.92
C ASN A 314 -23.75 13.21 2.48
N THR A 315 -23.02 13.15 1.38
CA THR A 315 -22.38 14.30 0.74
C THR A 315 -23.19 14.74 -0.49
N SER A 316 -22.84 15.85 -1.09
CA SER A 316 -23.49 16.34 -2.32
C SER A 316 -23.20 15.47 -3.54
N GLU A 317 -22.17 14.65 -3.53
CA GLU A 317 -21.75 13.75 -4.63
C GLU A 317 -21.63 12.30 -4.14
N GLU A 318 -22.75 11.63 -3.93
CA GLU A 318 -22.77 10.22 -3.48
C GLU A 318 -22.24 9.24 -4.53
N SER A 319 -22.26 9.63 -5.80
CA SER A 319 -21.67 8.88 -6.91
C SER A 319 -20.97 9.79 -7.90
N PHE A 320 -19.97 9.26 -8.59
CA PHE A 320 -19.21 10.02 -9.56
C PHE A 320 -18.95 9.21 -10.82
N PHE A 321 -19.29 9.82 -11.95
CA PHE A 321 -19.03 9.27 -13.28
C PHE A 321 -17.77 9.86 -13.87
N TYR A 322 -16.99 9.03 -14.57
CA TYR A 322 -15.80 9.46 -15.28
C TYR A 322 -15.62 8.71 -16.60
N PRO A 323 -15.48 9.47 -17.70
CA PRO A 323 -15.30 8.93 -19.06
C PRO A 323 -13.83 8.90 -19.47
N SER A 324 -13.56 8.10 -20.51
CA SER A 324 -12.32 8.18 -21.28
C SER A 324 -12.62 7.96 -22.77
N VAL A 325 -11.88 8.65 -23.63
CA VAL A 325 -11.91 8.45 -25.07
C VAL A 325 -10.48 8.39 -25.60
N GLY A 326 -10.19 7.38 -26.39
CA GLY A 326 -8.92 7.19 -27.07
C GLY A 326 -9.11 6.96 -28.56
N LEU A 327 -8.27 7.58 -29.36
CA LEU A 327 -8.20 7.35 -30.80
C LEU A 327 -6.77 6.98 -31.18
N SER A 328 -6.61 5.92 -31.95
CA SER A 328 -5.31 5.55 -32.50
C SER A 328 -5.40 5.12 -33.96
N GLY A 329 -4.46 5.58 -34.77
CA GLY A 329 -4.35 5.26 -36.18
C GLY A 329 -2.99 4.64 -36.52
N ILE A 330 -3.01 3.51 -37.23
CA ILE A 330 -1.82 2.87 -37.78
C ILE A 330 -1.62 3.42 -39.18
N ILE A 331 -0.87 4.50 -39.27
CA ILE A 331 -0.69 5.27 -40.52
C ILE A 331 -0.02 4.41 -41.60
N SER A 332 0.88 3.50 -41.20
CA SER A 332 1.53 2.57 -42.13
C SER A 332 0.56 1.60 -42.82
N GLU A 333 -0.64 1.38 -42.28
CA GLU A 333 -1.68 0.58 -42.90
C GLU A 333 -2.65 1.43 -43.74
N MET A 334 -2.67 2.76 -43.52
CA MET A 334 -3.61 3.66 -44.23
C MET A 334 -3.01 4.19 -45.51
N VAL A 335 -1.70 4.46 -45.54
CA VAL A 335 -1.01 5.05 -46.68
C VAL A 335 0.33 4.37 -46.94
N LYS A 336 0.76 4.35 -48.18
CA LYS A 336 2.10 3.85 -48.51
C LYS A 336 3.15 4.82 -48.01
N LEU A 337 3.98 4.37 -47.10
CA LEU A 337 5.10 5.09 -46.56
C LEU A 337 6.42 4.69 -47.29
N PRO A 338 7.50 5.48 -47.21
CA PRO A 338 8.82 5.06 -47.66
C PRO A 338 9.21 3.74 -46.99
N GLU A 339 9.94 2.87 -47.75
CA GLU A 339 10.26 1.49 -47.31
C GLU A 339 11.03 1.43 -46.00
N PHE A 340 11.77 2.49 -45.64
CA PHE A 340 12.47 2.52 -44.36
C PHE A 340 11.55 2.69 -43.17
N ILE A 341 10.31 3.14 -43.33
CA ILE A 341 9.32 3.24 -42.26
C ILE A 341 8.45 1.95 -42.27
N SER A 342 8.83 1.01 -41.42
CA SER A 342 8.15 -0.29 -41.34
C SER A 342 6.86 -0.26 -40.54
N TYR A 343 6.69 0.75 -39.66
CA TYR A 343 5.49 0.95 -38.85
C TYR A 343 5.40 2.39 -38.38
N LEU A 344 4.21 2.95 -38.42
CA LEU A 344 3.91 4.28 -37.90
C LEU A 344 2.51 4.28 -37.29
N LYS A 345 2.44 4.59 -35.99
CA LYS A 345 1.19 4.72 -35.23
C LYS A 345 1.15 6.06 -34.51
N VAL A 346 0.00 6.72 -34.58
CA VAL A 346 -0.31 7.93 -33.79
C VAL A 346 -1.46 7.59 -32.86
N ARG A 347 -1.40 8.09 -31.62
CA ARG A 347 -2.47 7.94 -30.64
C ARG A 347 -2.72 9.24 -29.90
N GLY A 348 -3.99 9.45 -29.53
CA GLY A 348 -4.40 10.53 -28.64
C GLY A 348 -5.49 10.05 -27.70
N SER A 349 -5.48 10.50 -26.46
CA SER A 349 -6.52 10.16 -25.51
C SER A 349 -6.86 11.32 -24.57
N TYR A 350 -8.10 11.33 -24.14
CA TYR A 350 -8.61 12.08 -23.00
C TYR A 350 -9.13 11.09 -21.98
N THR A 351 -8.71 11.23 -20.74
CA THR A 351 -9.15 10.37 -19.64
C THR A 351 -9.53 11.21 -18.44
N GLU A 352 -10.68 10.96 -17.88
CA GLU A 352 -11.04 11.44 -16.56
C GLU A 352 -11.09 10.26 -15.60
N VAL A 353 -10.50 10.43 -14.39
CA VAL A 353 -10.54 9.47 -13.30
C VAL A 353 -11.05 10.14 -12.05
N GLY A 354 -12.02 9.53 -11.39
CA GLY A 354 -12.53 9.95 -10.10
C GLY A 354 -11.92 9.09 -8.99
N SER A 355 -11.60 9.69 -7.86
CA SER A 355 -11.19 9.02 -6.64
C SER A 355 -12.04 9.49 -5.47
N PRO A 356 -12.56 8.59 -4.62
CA PRO A 356 -13.22 9.02 -3.40
C PRO A 356 -12.18 9.64 -2.46
N VAL A 357 -12.64 10.45 -1.52
CA VAL A 357 -11.76 11.03 -0.50
C VAL A 357 -10.96 9.93 0.18
N SER A 358 -9.64 10.09 0.25
CA SER A 358 -8.72 9.04 0.73
C SER A 358 -8.82 8.81 2.25
N GLN A 359 -9.30 9.78 3.00
CA GLN A 359 -9.30 9.73 4.46
C GLN A 359 -10.58 9.07 5.01
N SER A 360 -10.41 8.20 6.00
CA SER A 360 -11.51 7.62 6.76
C SER A 360 -12.03 8.60 7.82
N GLY A 361 -13.31 8.51 8.17
CA GLY A 361 -13.90 9.33 9.23
C GLY A 361 -14.41 10.69 8.79
N LEU A 362 -14.47 10.96 7.49
CA LEU A 362 -15.01 12.21 6.96
C LEU A 362 -16.53 12.17 6.70
N THR A 363 -17.15 11.01 6.86
CA THR A 363 -18.60 10.91 6.73
C THR A 363 -19.26 11.84 7.73
N PRO A 364 -20.17 12.73 7.31
CA PRO A 364 -20.87 13.62 8.24
C PRO A 364 -21.54 12.86 9.35
N GLY A 365 -21.23 13.19 10.57
CA GLY A 365 -21.76 12.54 11.77
C GLY A 365 -21.98 13.52 12.90
N THR A 366 -22.56 13.04 13.99
CA THR A 366 -22.74 13.84 15.19
C THR A 366 -21.38 14.12 15.83
N VAL A 367 -20.99 15.38 15.86
CA VAL A 367 -19.79 15.83 16.57
C VAL A 367 -20.15 16.05 18.03
N THR A 368 -19.59 15.24 18.92
CA THR A 368 -19.72 15.48 20.36
C THR A 368 -18.54 16.31 20.83
N THR A 369 -18.81 17.47 21.41
CA THR A 369 -17.77 18.28 22.03
C THR A 369 -17.49 17.75 23.42
N PRO A 370 -16.33 17.17 23.72
CA PRO A 370 -16.03 16.69 25.05
C PRO A 370 -15.89 17.88 26.03
N ILE A 371 -16.37 17.67 27.24
CA ILE A 371 -16.14 18.61 28.34
C ILE A 371 -14.92 18.12 29.11
N ILE A 372 -13.83 18.86 29.07
CA ILE A 372 -12.59 18.58 29.79
C ILE A 372 -12.36 19.65 30.82
N GLY A 373 -12.27 19.27 32.10
CA GLY A 373 -12.05 20.25 33.20
C GLY A 373 -13.17 21.28 33.39
N GLY A 374 -14.42 20.94 32.97
CA GLY A 374 -15.56 21.85 33.05
C GLY A 374 -15.68 22.87 31.90
N ALA A 375 -14.77 22.82 30.92
CA ALA A 375 -14.83 23.64 29.72
C ALA A 375 -15.04 22.79 28.45
N LEU A 376 -15.68 23.38 27.45
CA LEU A 376 -15.78 22.81 26.13
C LEU A 376 -14.37 22.74 25.52
N ALA A 377 -13.91 21.53 25.19
CA ALA A 377 -12.63 21.33 24.50
C ALA A 377 -12.86 21.34 22.99
N PRO A 378 -11.91 21.90 22.19
CA PRO A 378 -11.97 21.79 20.74
C PRO A 378 -12.04 20.32 20.32
N THR A 379 -13.07 19.94 19.59
CA THR A 379 -13.17 18.62 18.99
C THR A 379 -12.38 18.58 17.68
N GLY A 380 -11.78 17.44 17.36
CA GLY A 380 -10.92 17.21 16.24
C GLY A 380 -11.20 18.02 14.98
N ILE A 381 -12.09 17.55 14.11
CA ILE A 381 -12.25 18.10 12.75
C ILE A 381 -13.63 18.74 12.61
N TYR A 382 -13.68 19.93 12.01
CA TYR A 382 -14.95 20.57 11.65
C TYR A 382 -15.75 19.66 10.70
N PRO A 383 -17.05 19.42 10.97
CA PRO A 383 -17.86 18.56 10.11
C PRO A 383 -18.11 19.28 8.78
N PHE A 384 -17.44 18.80 7.76
CA PHE A 384 -17.63 19.24 6.38
C PHE A 384 -18.55 18.25 5.65
N THR A 385 -19.58 18.76 5.01
CA THR A 385 -20.64 17.91 4.40
C THR A 385 -20.60 17.85 2.87
N ASP A 386 -19.88 18.77 2.23
CA ASP A 386 -19.88 18.93 0.77
C ASP A 386 -18.64 18.28 0.11
N PHE A 387 -18.29 17.09 0.55
CA PHE A 387 -17.22 16.34 -0.10
C PHE A 387 -17.60 15.89 -1.51
N LYS A 388 -16.67 16.12 -2.44
CA LYS A 388 -16.73 15.65 -3.83
C LYS A 388 -15.61 14.66 -4.09
N ALA A 389 -15.76 13.83 -5.12
CA ALA A 389 -14.67 13.01 -5.56
C ALA A 389 -13.52 13.88 -6.10
N GLU A 390 -12.29 13.50 -5.77
CA GLU A 390 -11.12 14.06 -6.44
C GLU A 390 -11.14 13.63 -7.91
N ARG A 391 -10.83 14.55 -8.84
CA ARG A 391 -10.88 14.28 -10.27
C ARG A 391 -9.56 14.60 -10.94
N THR A 392 -9.02 13.63 -11.64
CA THR A 392 -7.84 13.81 -12.48
C THR A 392 -8.24 13.74 -13.95
N ARG A 393 -7.95 14.81 -14.70
CA ARG A 393 -8.15 14.90 -16.14
C ARG A 393 -6.83 14.86 -16.85
N SER A 394 -6.68 13.92 -17.77
CA SER A 394 -5.43 13.67 -18.48
C SER A 394 -5.62 13.71 -19.98
N TYR A 395 -4.64 14.29 -20.67
CA TYR A 395 -4.51 14.29 -22.13
C TYR A 395 -3.18 13.62 -22.47
N GLU A 396 -3.20 12.72 -23.44
CA GLU A 396 -2.00 12.08 -23.94
C GLU A 396 -1.95 12.13 -25.47
N LEU A 397 -0.75 12.37 -26.00
CA LEU A 397 -0.44 12.24 -27.41
C LEU A 397 0.81 11.37 -27.56
N GLY A 398 0.72 10.34 -28.37
CA GLY A 398 1.79 9.38 -28.57
C GLY A 398 2.08 9.09 -30.04
N LEU A 399 3.35 8.91 -30.35
CA LEU A 399 3.87 8.52 -31.63
C LEU A 399 4.73 7.27 -31.44
N SER A 400 4.47 6.22 -32.25
CA SER A 400 5.31 5.03 -32.29
C SER A 400 5.78 4.81 -33.73
N VAL A 401 7.07 4.69 -33.95
CA VAL A 401 7.68 4.46 -35.26
C VAL A 401 8.67 3.29 -35.22
N ARG A 402 8.67 2.48 -36.26
CA ARG A 402 9.70 1.46 -36.48
C ARG A 402 10.33 1.68 -37.83
N LEU A 403 11.66 1.77 -37.83
CA LEU A 403 12.47 2.00 -39.04
C LEU A 403 13.27 0.75 -39.35
N TRP A 404 13.33 0.37 -40.64
CA TRP A 404 14.06 -0.81 -41.17
C TRP A 404 13.79 -2.11 -40.44
N ASN A 405 12.65 -2.23 -39.73
CA ASN A 405 12.35 -3.34 -38.80
C ASN A 405 13.38 -3.55 -37.67
N LYS A 406 14.30 -2.64 -37.45
CA LYS A 406 15.42 -2.73 -36.50
C LYS A 406 15.37 -1.67 -35.41
N LEU A 407 15.05 -0.45 -35.76
CA LEU A 407 14.98 0.68 -34.83
C LEU A 407 13.54 1.01 -34.51
N SER A 408 13.17 0.96 -33.25
CA SER A 408 11.86 1.36 -32.73
C SER A 408 12.00 2.60 -31.85
N ALA A 409 11.16 3.59 -32.09
CA ALA A 409 11.07 4.77 -31.25
C ALA A 409 9.62 5.02 -30.83
N GLU A 410 9.42 5.38 -29.58
CA GLU A 410 8.14 5.79 -29.04
C GLU A 410 8.33 7.08 -28.26
N VAL A 411 7.43 8.05 -28.48
CA VAL A 411 7.42 9.33 -27.76
C VAL A 411 5.99 9.60 -27.33
N THR A 412 5.82 9.92 -26.06
CA THR A 412 4.53 10.30 -25.48
C THR A 412 4.66 11.62 -24.75
N TYR A 413 3.76 12.54 -25.04
CA TYR A 413 3.52 13.73 -24.22
C TYR A 413 2.24 13.55 -23.43
N TYR A 414 2.27 13.90 -22.15
CA TYR A 414 1.10 13.87 -21.29
C TYR A 414 0.97 15.17 -20.49
N LYS A 415 -0.28 15.47 -20.17
CA LYS A 415 -0.66 16.54 -19.25
C LYS A 415 -1.85 16.08 -18.44
N SER A 416 -1.72 16.12 -17.11
CA SER A 416 -2.81 15.80 -16.18
C SER A 416 -3.01 16.90 -15.15
N ASN A 417 -4.28 17.15 -14.82
CA ASN A 417 -4.67 18.10 -13.78
C ASN A 417 -5.55 17.38 -12.77
N THR A 418 -5.19 17.47 -11.49
CA THR A 418 -5.98 16.91 -10.37
C THR A 418 -6.69 18.04 -9.63
N TYR A 419 -8.00 17.92 -9.55
CA TYR A 419 -8.92 18.88 -8.92
C TYR A 419 -9.56 18.30 -7.66
N ASN A 420 -10.09 19.15 -6.80
CA ASN A 420 -10.79 18.79 -5.57
C ASN A 420 -9.92 17.98 -4.61
N GLN A 421 -8.63 18.25 -4.56
CA GLN A 421 -7.75 17.59 -3.59
C GLN A 421 -8.14 18.00 -2.17
N THR A 422 -8.04 17.03 -1.25
CA THR A 422 -8.38 17.26 0.16
C THR A 422 -7.15 17.70 0.94
N PHE A 423 -7.20 18.90 1.52
CA PHE A 423 -6.20 19.45 2.41
C PHE A 423 -6.74 19.54 3.83
N ILE A 424 -5.84 19.56 4.81
CA ILE A 424 -6.17 19.80 6.22
C ILE A 424 -5.67 21.17 6.59
N GLY A 425 -6.57 22.04 7.03
CA GLY A 425 -6.24 23.35 7.58
C GLY A 425 -6.46 23.37 9.09
N ASP A 426 -5.59 24.05 9.84
CA ASP A 426 -5.75 24.25 11.26
C ASP A 426 -6.72 25.41 11.51
N LEU A 427 -7.60 25.25 12.48
CA LEU A 427 -8.55 26.28 12.90
C LEU A 427 -8.09 26.91 14.22
N PRO A 428 -8.40 28.23 14.45
CA PRO A 428 -8.18 28.86 15.72
C PRO A 428 -8.94 28.15 16.84
N GLU A 429 -8.32 28.06 18.03
CA GLU A 429 -8.91 27.34 19.19
C GLU A 429 -10.29 27.82 19.58
N PHE A 430 -10.60 29.12 19.38
CA PHE A 430 -11.90 29.71 19.69
C PHE A 430 -13.03 29.20 18.76
N SER A 431 -12.72 28.55 17.65
CA SER A 431 -13.72 27.92 16.75
C SER A 431 -14.42 26.73 17.36
N GLY A 432 -13.86 26.11 18.40
CA GLY A 432 -14.31 24.88 18.99
C GLY A 432 -13.85 23.61 18.24
N TYR A 433 -13.04 23.79 17.18
CA TYR A 433 -12.46 22.72 16.39
C TYR A 433 -10.95 22.94 16.22
N LYS A 434 -10.21 21.85 15.97
CA LYS A 434 -8.77 21.94 15.73
C LYS A 434 -8.44 22.08 14.24
N GLN A 435 -9.20 21.40 13.40
CA GLN A 435 -8.90 21.29 11.98
C GLN A 435 -10.15 21.32 11.13
N ILE A 436 -9.98 21.70 9.87
CA ILE A 436 -11.00 21.64 8.83
C ILE A 436 -10.43 20.94 7.59
N TYR A 437 -11.26 20.17 6.92
CA TYR A 437 -10.94 19.66 5.59
C TYR A 437 -11.39 20.64 4.52
N LEU A 438 -10.49 20.94 3.61
CA LEU A 438 -10.69 21.81 2.47
C LEU A 438 -10.53 20.99 1.19
N GLN A 439 -11.49 21.07 0.29
CA GLN A 439 -11.36 20.46 -1.04
C GLN A 439 -11.16 21.55 -2.07
N ALA A 440 -9.96 21.62 -2.62
CA ALA A 440 -9.61 22.66 -3.55
C ALA A 440 -8.33 22.34 -4.31
N GLY A 441 -7.91 23.31 -5.10
CA GLY A 441 -6.65 23.26 -5.81
C GLY A 441 -6.71 22.59 -7.16
N ASN A 442 -5.70 22.90 -7.95
CA ASN A 442 -5.42 22.34 -9.23
C ASN A 442 -3.93 22.03 -9.32
N VAL A 443 -3.58 20.74 -9.19
CA VAL A 443 -2.20 20.29 -9.34
C VAL A 443 -2.01 19.71 -10.72
N GLN A 444 -1.10 20.30 -11.48
CA GLN A 444 -0.78 19.90 -12.84
C GLN A 444 0.51 19.09 -12.88
N ASN A 445 0.45 17.97 -13.58
CA ASN A 445 1.62 17.20 -14.02
C ASN A 445 1.67 17.22 -15.54
N HIS A 446 2.83 17.48 -16.13
CA HIS A 446 3.04 17.34 -17.56
C HIS A 446 4.46 16.85 -17.83
N GLY A 447 4.61 16.10 -18.91
CA GLY A 447 5.91 15.54 -19.20
C GLY A 447 6.01 14.83 -20.52
N TRP A 448 7.20 14.32 -20.74
CA TRP A 448 7.59 13.56 -21.91
C TRP A 448 8.15 12.22 -21.48
N GLU A 449 7.74 11.19 -22.19
CA GLU A 449 8.34 9.87 -22.12
C GLU A 449 8.81 9.46 -23.51
N ALA A 450 10.00 8.91 -23.58
CA ALA A 450 10.56 8.43 -24.84
C ALA A 450 11.29 7.11 -24.64
N SER A 451 11.17 6.22 -25.61
CA SER A 451 11.95 5.00 -25.68
C SER A 451 12.55 4.83 -27.07
N LEU A 452 13.78 4.34 -27.13
CA LEU A 452 14.50 4.01 -28.34
C LEU A 452 15.05 2.59 -28.22
N GLY A 453 14.57 1.69 -29.06
CA GLY A 453 15.01 0.31 -29.11
C GLY A 453 15.71 -0.01 -30.43
N TYR A 454 16.83 -0.67 -30.36
CA TYR A 454 17.50 -1.22 -31.54
C TYR A 454 17.67 -2.73 -31.39
N ARG A 455 17.34 -3.47 -32.45
CA ARG A 455 17.52 -4.94 -32.50
C ARG A 455 18.00 -5.32 -33.89
N ASP A 456 19.11 -6.05 -33.93
CA ASP A 456 19.65 -6.60 -35.18
C ASP A 456 20.34 -7.94 -34.94
N SER A 457 20.53 -8.72 -36.01
CA SER A 457 21.27 -9.99 -35.99
C SER A 457 22.29 -9.97 -37.12
N PHE A 458 23.54 -10.33 -36.80
CA PHE A 458 24.69 -10.37 -37.69
C PHE A 458 25.27 -11.79 -37.68
N GLY A 459 24.76 -12.65 -38.55
CA GLY A 459 25.12 -14.06 -38.53
C GLY A 459 24.60 -14.72 -37.19
N ASP A 460 25.51 -15.32 -36.45
CA ASP A 460 25.21 -15.97 -35.17
C ASP A 460 25.14 -14.97 -34.00
N PHE A 461 25.45 -13.71 -34.23
CA PHE A 461 25.42 -12.67 -33.20
C PHE A 461 24.09 -11.87 -33.25
N SER A 462 23.38 -11.80 -32.14
CA SER A 462 22.20 -10.96 -31.98
C SER A 462 22.45 -9.86 -30.95
N PHE A 463 22.14 -8.63 -31.33
CA PHE A 463 22.28 -7.46 -30.48
C PHE A 463 20.92 -6.79 -30.23
N SER A 464 20.64 -6.44 -28.98
CA SER A 464 19.48 -5.61 -28.64
C SER A 464 19.86 -4.58 -27.58
N SER A 465 19.40 -3.35 -27.77
CA SER A 465 19.57 -2.26 -26.82
C SER A 465 18.26 -1.48 -26.68
N ASN A 466 18.01 -0.99 -25.50
CA ASN A 466 16.86 -0.13 -25.22
C ASN A 466 17.28 1.03 -24.34
N LEU A 467 16.91 2.24 -24.74
CA LEU A 467 17.12 3.49 -24.01
C LEU A 467 15.77 4.09 -23.68
N THR A 468 15.57 4.49 -22.45
CA THR A 468 14.35 5.16 -21.99
C THR A 468 14.68 6.52 -21.38
N PHE A 469 13.83 7.48 -21.64
CA PHE A 469 13.90 8.83 -21.10
C PHE A 469 12.53 9.22 -20.56
N SER A 470 12.47 9.81 -19.38
CA SER A 470 11.26 10.41 -18.82
C SER A 470 11.57 11.74 -18.14
N ARG A 471 10.66 12.69 -18.30
CA ARG A 471 10.68 13.97 -17.58
C ARG A 471 9.27 14.32 -17.15
N ASN A 472 9.10 14.56 -15.87
CA ASN A 472 7.84 15.08 -15.31
C ASN A 472 8.09 16.45 -14.66
N VAL A 473 7.14 17.35 -14.85
CA VAL A 473 7.09 18.64 -14.15
C VAL A 473 5.76 18.66 -13.38
N ASN A 474 5.85 18.87 -12.07
CA ASN A 474 4.72 19.02 -11.19
C ASN A 474 4.59 20.48 -10.78
N GLU A 475 3.40 21.05 -10.92
CA GLU A 475 3.12 22.45 -10.60
C GLU A 475 1.77 22.57 -9.89
N ILE A 476 1.73 23.31 -8.81
CA ILE A 476 0.47 23.76 -8.20
C ILE A 476 0.01 24.99 -8.98
N LYS A 477 -1.07 24.83 -9.76
CA LYS A 477 -1.63 25.92 -10.60
C LYS A 477 -2.58 26.82 -9.85
N GLU A 478 -3.26 26.25 -8.87
CA GLU A 478 -4.27 26.98 -8.11
C GLU A 478 -4.34 26.38 -6.71
N MET A 479 -4.30 27.21 -5.72
CA MET A 479 -4.62 26.90 -4.32
C MET A 479 -5.90 27.63 -3.93
N VAL A 480 -6.43 27.33 -2.75
CA VAL A 480 -7.62 28.00 -2.26
C VAL A 480 -7.29 29.43 -1.89
N GLU A 481 -7.71 30.36 -2.71
CA GLU A 481 -7.83 31.74 -2.29
C GLU A 481 -9.25 31.96 -1.71
N ASN A 482 -9.35 32.56 -0.53
CA ASN A 482 -10.62 33.01 0.07
C ASN A 482 -11.66 31.90 0.30
N TYR A 483 -11.26 30.80 0.93
CA TYR A 483 -12.19 29.75 1.32
C TYR A 483 -13.21 30.28 2.34
N ARG A 484 -14.50 30.13 2.03
CA ARG A 484 -15.60 30.52 2.92
C ARG A 484 -16.31 29.27 3.42
N THR A 485 -16.61 29.24 4.70
CA THR A 485 -17.48 28.23 5.29
C THR A 485 -18.77 28.90 5.77
N ASP A 486 -19.81 28.12 6.04
CA ASP A 486 -21.04 28.62 6.65
C ASP A 486 -20.79 29.25 8.03
N MET A 487 -19.70 28.90 8.70
CA MET A 487 -19.28 29.43 9.98
C MET A 487 -18.33 30.65 9.90
N SER A 488 -17.69 30.85 8.76
CA SER A 488 -16.83 32.00 8.52
C SER A 488 -17.21 32.63 7.17
N PRO A 489 -18.14 33.61 7.18
CA PRO A 489 -18.45 34.38 5.98
C PRO A 489 -17.28 35.21 5.47
N GLU A 490 -16.29 35.48 6.34
CA GLU A 490 -15.01 36.07 5.95
C GLU A 490 -14.06 35.01 5.41
N PRO A 491 -13.23 35.35 4.41
CA PRO A 491 -12.27 34.42 3.84
C PRO A 491 -11.28 33.88 4.86
N ILE A 492 -11.10 32.57 4.91
CA ILE A 492 -10.01 31.97 5.66
C ILE A 492 -8.76 32.01 4.76
N ASN A 493 -7.76 32.77 5.15
CA ASN A 493 -6.46 32.75 4.48
C ASN A 493 -5.76 31.43 4.80
N VAL A 494 -5.63 30.56 3.80
CA VAL A 494 -4.76 29.40 3.89
C VAL A 494 -3.33 29.88 3.61
N PRO A 495 -2.37 29.69 4.52
CA PRO A 495 -1.00 30.12 4.28
C PRO A 495 -0.46 29.53 2.98
N GLU A 496 0.23 30.32 2.20
CA GLU A 496 1.05 29.84 1.09
C GLU A 496 2.10 28.86 1.64
N VAL A 497 2.18 27.66 1.05
CA VAL A 497 3.19 26.64 1.38
C VAL A 497 4.44 26.87 0.56
#